data_43aff82fb6715edfe9f76d998d66a6cb
#
_entry.id   43aff82fb6715edfe9f76d998d66a6cb
#
_cell.length_a   1.000
_cell.length_b   1.000
_cell.length_c   1.000
_cell.angle_alpha   90.00
_cell.angle_beta   90.00
_cell.angle_gamma   90.00
#
_symmetry.space_group_name_H-M   'P 1'
#
loop_
_entity.id
_entity.type
_entity.pdbx_description
1 polymer ?
#
loop_
_entity_poly.entity_id
_entity_poly.type
_entity_poly.pdbx_seq_one_letter_code
_entity_poly.pdbx_strand_id
1 'polypeptide(L)'
;MLKLATKMEQLKFSCLMEVYVEGNLENGALFHPEASEQLQLMRAEQSFYSYLTQSFFRTPGAVYAIWEEQGKYISALRLEPYEDGLLLEALETAPAYRRKGYAEKLIRSVQERFPQKIYSHVSKQNRASLKVHQKCGFQQVLDYARYIDDSVARNAVTLCYR
;
A
#
# COMPACT_ATOMS: atom_id res chain seq x y z
N MET A 1 -6.20 3.35 -15.51
CA MET A 1 -7.35 4.03 -14.88
C MET A 1 -7.49 3.61 -13.43
N LEU A 2 -8.05 4.45 -12.60
CA LEU A 2 -8.27 4.15 -11.18
C LEU A 2 -9.37 3.09 -11.03
N LYS A 3 -9.04 2.01 -10.33
CA LYS A 3 -9.97 0.97 -9.92
C LYS A 3 -10.04 0.96 -8.39
N LEU A 4 -11.23 0.88 -7.84
CA LEU A 4 -11.45 0.78 -6.39
C LEU A 4 -12.12 -0.55 -6.07
N ALA A 5 -11.66 -1.20 -5.00
CA ALA A 5 -12.23 -2.44 -4.49
C ALA A 5 -12.51 -2.31 -2.99
N THR A 6 -13.72 -2.67 -2.59
CA THR A 6 -14.17 -2.68 -1.20
C THR A 6 -14.40 -4.09 -0.67
N LYS A 7 -14.19 -5.11 -1.51
CA LYS A 7 -14.32 -6.52 -1.17
C LYS A 7 -13.44 -7.37 -2.09
N MET A 8 -13.07 -8.56 -1.60
CA MET A 8 -12.11 -9.44 -2.26
C MET A 8 -12.53 -9.84 -3.68
N GLU A 9 -13.81 -10.05 -3.92
CA GLU A 9 -14.35 -10.49 -5.22
C GLU A 9 -14.14 -9.47 -6.33
N GLN A 10 -13.88 -8.22 -5.98
CA GLN A 10 -13.59 -7.15 -6.94
C GLN A 10 -12.12 -7.10 -7.36
N LEU A 11 -11.24 -7.89 -6.72
CA LEU A 11 -9.81 -7.96 -7.01
C LEU A 11 -9.47 -9.20 -7.83
N LYS A 12 -8.55 -9.04 -8.78
CA LYS A 12 -7.82 -10.15 -9.39
C LYS A 12 -6.55 -10.37 -8.57
N PHE A 13 -6.58 -11.31 -7.63
CA PHE A 13 -5.50 -11.49 -6.66
C PHE A 13 -4.15 -11.77 -7.32
N SER A 14 -4.12 -12.58 -8.39
CA SER A 14 -2.88 -12.86 -9.13
C SER A 14 -2.25 -11.60 -9.72
N CYS A 15 -3.06 -10.68 -10.23
CA CYS A 15 -2.57 -9.39 -10.73
C CYS A 15 -2.04 -8.50 -9.61
N LEU A 16 -2.68 -8.55 -8.45
CA LEU A 16 -2.21 -7.83 -7.28
C LEU A 16 -0.86 -8.35 -6.80
N MET A 17 -0.64 -9.67 -6.84
CA MET A 17 0.64 -10.28 -6.45
C MET A 17 1.80 -9.88 -7.36
N GLU A 18 1.54 -9.56 -8.61
CA GLU A 18 2.56 -9.00 -9.51
C GLU A 18 3.05 -7.62 -9.04
N VAL A 19 2.19 -6.83 -8.42
CA VAL A 19 2.57 -5.53 -7.85
C VAL A 19 3.46 -5.71 -6.62
N TYR A 20 3.15 -6.68 -5.76
CA TYR A 20 3.80 -6.88 -4.46
C TYR A 20 4.87 -7.98 -4.44
N VAL A 21 5.36 -8.41 -5.60
CA VAL A 21 6.26 -9.56 -5.71
C VAL A 21 7.53 -9.39 -4.86
N GLU A 22 8.15 -8.21 -4.87
CA GLU A 22 9.38 -7.98 -4.09
C GLU A 22 9.12 -8.04 -2.59
N GLY A 23 8.06 -7.37 -2.11
CA GLY A 23 7.70 -7.42 -0.69
C GLY A 23 7.36 -8.83 -0.23
N ASN A 24 6.68 -9.61 -1.07
CA ASN A 24 6.37 -11.02 -0.76
C ASN A 24 7.61 -11.90 -0.73
N LEU A 25 8.59 -11.68 -1.61
CA LEU A 25 9.87 -12.37 -1.57
C LEU A 25 10.64 -12.06 -0.29
N GLU A 26 10.70 -10.79 0.10
CA GLU A 26 11.37 -10.35 1.33
C GLU A 26 10.69 -10.94 2.58
N ASN A 27 9.36 -10.86 2.66
CA ASN A 27 8.59 -11.41 3.77
C ASN A 27 8.70 -12.93 3.84
N GLY A 28 8.64 -13.62 2.71
CA GLY A 28 8.82 -15.07 2.65
C GLY A 28 10.18 -15.51 3.18
N ALA A 29 11.24 -14.83 2.78
CA ALA A 29 12.59 -15.10 3.26
C ALA A 29 12.75 -14.81 4.77
N LEU A 30 12.13 -13.73 5.25
CA LEU A 30 12.19 -13.32 6.66
C LEU A 30 11.46 -14.31 7.58
N PHE A 31 10.23 -14.71 7.22
CA PHE A 31 9.38 -15.53 8.08
C PHE A 31 9.51 -17.03 7.86
N HIS A 32 10.10 -17.45 6.74
CA HIS A 32 10.27 -18.87 6.39
C HIS A 32 11.68 -19.15 5.84
N PRO A 33 12.75 -18.81 6.61
CA PRO A 33 14.11 -18.88 6.10
C PRO A 33 14.57 -20.30 5.71
N GLU A 34 13.95 -21.32 6.29
CA GLU A 34 14.26 -22.74 6.02
C GLU A 34 13.61 -23.29 4.75
N ALA A 35 12.66 -22.58 4.18
CA ALA A 35 11.92 -23.03 3.01
C ALA A 35 12.63 -22.65 1.71
N SER A 36 12.31 -23.35 0.60
CA SER A 36 12.74 -22.94 -0.74
C SER A 36 12.14 -21.58 -1.10
N GLU A 37 12.77 -20.85 -2.02
CA GLU A 37 12.28 -19.54 -2.47
C GLU A 37 10.84 -19.63 -3.00
N GLN A 38 10.53 -20.68 -3.76
CA GLN A 38 9.18 -20.91 -4.28
C GLN A 38 8.15 -21.08 -3.14
N LEU A 39 8.49 -21.84 -2.11
CA LEU A 39 7.62 -22.05 -0.95
C LEU A 39 7.51 -20.79 -0.10
N GLN A 40 8.60 -20.04 0.07
CA GLN A 40 8.62 -18.75 0.75
C GLN A 40 7.64 -17.77 0.10
N LEU A 41 7.68 -17.65 -1.22
CA LEU A 41 6.77 -16.77 -1.97
C LEU A 41 5.32 -17.23 -1.82
N MET A 42 5.05 -18.52 -1.97
CA MET A 42 3.70 -19.07 -1.83
C MET A 42 3.12 -18.80 -0.44
N ARG A 43 3.90 -18.97 0.62
CA ARG A 43 3.45 -18.69 2.01
C ARG A 43 3.20 -17.21 2.24
N ALA A 44 4.04 -16.34 1.69
CA ALA A 44 3.84 -14.89 1.76
C ALA A 44 2.55 -14.48 1.05
N GLU A 45 2.27 -15.01 -0.13
CA GLU A 45 1.04 -14.75 -0.87
C GLU A 45 -0.20 -15.28 -0.13
N GLN A 46 -0.12 -16.45 0.50
CA GLN A 46 -1.20 -17.00 1.34
C GLN A 46 -1.49 -16.11 2.55
N SER A 47 -0.45 -15.60 3.21
CA SER A 47 -0.59 -14.66 4.33
C SER A 47 -1.22 -13.36 3.87
N PHE A 48 -0.84 -12.87 2.71
CA PHE A 48 -1.42 -11.66 2.11
C PHE A 48 -2.91 -11.85 1.82
N TYR A 49 -3.27 -12.96 1.20
CA TYR A 49 -4.66 -13.31 0.94
C TYR A 49 -5.50 -13.39 2.23
N SER A 50 -4.98 -14.07 3.24
CA SER A 50 -5.64 -14.20 4.54
C SER A 50 -5.84 -12.83 5.21
N TYR A 51 -4.84 -11.96 5.17
CA TYR A 51 -4.96 -10.61 5.69
C TYR A 51 -6.08 -9.83 4.99
N LEU A 52 -6.14 -9.88 3.67
CA LEU A 52 -7.18 -9.18 2.92
C LEU A 52 -8.58 -9.69 3.26
N THR A 53 -8.76 -11.01 3.30
CA THR A 53 -10.09 -11.61 3.50
C THR A 53 -10.55 -11.58 4.95
N GLN A 54 -9.63 -11.74 5.92
CA GLN A 54 -9.97 -11.86 7.34
C GLN A 54 -9.87 -10.56 8.11
N SER A 55 -9.16 -9.57 7.59
CA SER A 55 -8.90 -8.32 8.30
C SER A 55 -9.23 -7.08 7.48
N PHE A 56 -8.52 -6.85 6.39
CA PHE A 56 -8.62 -5.59 5.64
C PHE A 56 -10.03 -5.33 5.13
N PHE A 57 -10.61 -6.23 4.34
CA PHE A 57 -11.94 -6.03 3.77
C PHE A 57 -13.09 -6.18 4.78
N ARG A 58 -12.81 -6.61 5.99
CA ARG A 58 -13.76 -6.60 7.11
C ARG A 58 -13.79 -5.26 7.84
N THR A 59 -12.82 -4.41 7.61
CA THR A 59 -12.76 -3.06 8.19
C THR A 59 -13.73 -2.15 7.44
N PRO A 60 -14.75 -1.58 8.10
CA PRO A 60 -15.66 -0.63 7.44
C PRO A 60 -14.90 0.55 6.86
N GLY A 61 -15.18 0.89 5.61
CA GLY A 61 -14.52 2.00 4.92
C GLY A 61 -13.16 1.68 4.30
N ALA A 62 -12.66 0.44 4.44
CA ALA A 62 -11.42 0.02 3.78
C ALA A 62 -11.60 -0.07 2.26
N VAL A 63 -10.62 0.46 1.52
CA VAL A 63 -10.63 0.49 0.06
C VAL A 63 -9.25 0.14 -0.48
N TYR A 64 -9.19 -0.77 -1.44
CA TYR A 64 -8.00 -0.97 -2.25
C TYR A 64 -8.08 -0.09 -3.50
N ALA A 65 -7.07 0.74 -3.71
CA ALA A 65 -6.97 1.60 -4.89
C ALA A 65 -5.87 1.08 -5.81
N ILE A 66 -6.19 0.90 -7.08
CA ILE A 66 -5.32 0.26 -8.06
C ILE A 66 -5.30 1.11 -9.33
N TRP A 67 -4.11 1.33 -9.88
CA TRP A 67 -3.98 1.82 -11.25
C TRP A 67 -3.92 0.63 -12.19
N GLU A 68 -4.94 0.49 -13.02
CA GLU A 68 -5.09 -0.61 -13.97
C GLU A 68 -4.93 -0.10 -15.40
N GLU A 69 -4.14 -0.81 -16.20
CA GLU A 69 -4.01 -0.58 -17.64
C GLU A 69 -4.04 -1.93 -18.38
N GLN A 70 -4.92 -2.03 -19.37
CA GLN A 70 -5.05 -3.24 -20.21
C GLN A 70 -5.22 -4.54 -19.40
N GLY A 71 -5.98 -4.47 -18.31
CA GLY A 71 -6.23 -5.62 -17.43
C GLY A 71 -5.09 -5.98 -16.48
N LYS A 72 -3.99 -5.20 -16.47
CA LYS A 72 -2.87 -5.38 -15.55
C LYS A 72 -2.92 -4.38 -14.42
N TYR A 73 -2.55 -4.80 -13.24
CA TYR A 73 -2.37 -3.91 -12.09
C TYR A 73 -0.94 -3.36 -12.12
N ILE A 74 -0.84 -2.06 -12.22
CA ILE A 74 0.45 -1.36 -12.38
C ILE A 74 0.98 -0.85 -11.04
N SER A 75 0.10 -0.21 -10.27
CA SER A 75 0.40 0.32 -8.94
C SER A 75 -0.82 0.14 -8.05
N ALA A 76 -0.60 -0.01 -6.76
CA ALA A 76 -1.68 -0.24 -5.80
C ALA A 76 -1.35 0.38 -4.45
N LEU A 77 -2.40 0.70 -3.68
CA LEU A 77 -2.32 1.15 -2.30
C LEU A 77 -3.61 0.78 -1.56
N ARG A 78 -3.55 0.77 -0.23
CA ARG A 78 -4.71 0.56 0.63
C ARG A 78 -5.08 1.86 1.34
N LEU A 79 -6.38 2.02 1.58
CA LEU A 79 -6.92 3.11 2.39
C LEU A 79 -7.79 2.53 3.49
N GLU A 80 -7.56 2.95 4.72
CA GLU A 80 -8.39 2.61 5.88
C GLU A 80 -8.74 3.87 6.66
N PRO A 81 -9.89 3.91 7.36
CA PRO A 81 -10.18 5.01 8.28
C PRO A 81 -9.07 5.15 9.33
N TYR A 82 -8.62 6.38 9.53
CA TYR A 82 -7.53 6.69 10.46
C TYR A 82 -7.69 8.13 10.94
N GLU A 83 -7.68 8.32 12.26
CA GLU A 83 -7.87 9.66 12.86
C GLU A 83 -9.10 10.36 12.26
N ASP A 84 -8.93 11.58 11.78
CA ASP A 84 -9.97 12.38 11.12
C ASP A 84 -9.97 12.24 9.58
N GLY A 85 -9.42 11.15 9.05
CA GLY A 85 -9.30 10.94 7.62
C GLY A 85 -9.06 9.48 7.24
N LEU A 86 -8.18 9.26 6.29
CA LEU A 86 -7.80 7.95 5.77
C LEU A 86 -6.29 7.76 5.92
N LEU A 87 -5.86 6.53 6.17
CA LEU A 87 -4.45 6.12 6.13
C LEU A 87 -4.16 5.45 4.80
N LEU A 88 -3.21 6.00 4.06
CA LEU A 88 -2.63 5.41 2.86
C LEU A 88 -1.52 4.47 3.26
N GLU A 89 -1.64 3.21 2.86
CA GLU A 89 -0.73 2.12 3.21
C GLU A 89 -0.32 1.33 1.98
N ALA A 90 0.80 0.63 2.11
CA ALA A 90 1.23 -0.38 1.14
C ALA A 90 1.27 0.12 -0.31
N LEU A 91 1.72 1.34 -0.51
CA LEU A 91 1.93 1.88 -1.85
C LEU A 91 3.07 1.13 -2.54
N GLU A 92 2.76 0.46 -3.63
CA GLU A 92 3.74 -0.24 -4.46
C GLU A 92 3.44 -0.07 -5.94
N THR A 93 4.48 -0.13 -6.75
CA THR A 93 4.40 -0.19 -8.20
C THR A 93 5.09 -1.48 -8.67
N ALA A 94 4.46 -2.20 -9.59
CA ALA A 94 5.05 -3.40 -10.15
C ALA A 94 6.46 -3.10 -10.72
N PRO A 95 7.44 -3.99 -10.52
CA PRO A 95 8.84 -3.69 -10.86
C PRO A 95 9.06 -3.19 -12.28
N ALA A 96 8.39 -3.79 -13.26
CA ALA A 96 8.51 -3.41 -14.67
C ALA A 96 8.00 -1.99 -15.00
N TYR A 97 7.24 -1.37 -14.11
CA TYR A 97 6.60 -0.08 -14.33
C TYR A 97 7.13 1.03 -13.41
N ARG A 98 8.19 0.76 -12.66
CA ARG A 98 8.80 1.75 -11.77
C ARG A 98 9.45 2.90 -12.53
N ARG A 99 9.59 4.06 -11.85
CA ARG A 99 10.20 5.28 -12.38
C ARG A 99 9.49 5.85 -13.61
N LYS A 100 8.21 5.55 -13.78
CA LYS A 100 7.36 6.05 -14.87
C LYS A 100 6.22 6.93 -14.36
N GLY A 101 6.23 7.31 -13.08
CA GLY A 101 5.24 8.21 -12.48
C GLY A 101 3.91 7.57 -12.09
N TYR A 102 3.79 6.24 -12.08
CA TYR A 102 2.53 5.58 -11.76
C TYR A 102 2.11 5.73 -10.30
N ALA A 103 3.06 5.72 -9.36
CA ALA A 103 2.76 5.96 -7.95
C ALA A 103 2.16 7.36 -7.73
N GLU A 104 2.75 8.38 -8.36
CA GLU A 104 2.22 9.75 -8.33
C GLU A 104 0.83 9.82 -8.93
N LYS A 105 0.65 9.20 -10.10
CA LYS A 105 -0.64 9.16 -10.80
C LYS A 105 -1.73 8.53 -9.93
N LEU A 106 -1.43 7.42 -9.27
CA LEU A 106 -2.36 6.73 -8.37
C LEU A 106 -2.71 7.61 -7.17
N ILE A 107 -1.71 8.19 -6.50
CA ILE A 107 -1.95 9.06 -5.34
C ILE A 107 -2.83 10.24 -5.72
N ARG A 108 -2.54 10.93 -6.81
CA ARG A 108 -3.34 12.08 -7.26
C ARG A 108 -4.78 11.69 -7.57
N SER A 109 -4.99 10.55 -8.22
CA SER A 109 -6.35 10.03 -8.50
C SER A 109 -7.11 9.71 -7.21
N VAL A 110 -6.43 9.19 -6.19
CA VAL A 110 -7.01 8.97 -4.87
C VAL A 110 -7.37 10.30 -4.19
N GLN A 111 -6.50 11.30 -4.26
CA GLN A 111 -6.75 12.63 -3.70
C GLN A 111 -7.97 13.31 -4.35
N GLU A 112 -8.15 13.15 -5.64
CA GLU A 112 -9.33 13.65 -6.36
C GLU A 112 -10.62 12.93 -5.97
N ARG A 113 -10.50 11.62 -5.71
CA ARG A 113 -11.67 10.78 -5.41
C ARG A 113 -12.13 10.86 -3.96
N PHE A 114 -11.23 11.10 -3.02
CA PHE A 114 -11.49 11.12 -1.59
C PHE A 114 -11.21 12.51 -1.02
N PRO A 115 -12.26 13.24 -0.56
CA PRO A 115 -12.09 14.63 -0.08
C PRO A 115 -11.51 14.73 1.33
N GLN A 116 -11.39 13.60 2.05
CA GLN A 116 -10.88 13.56 3.42
C GLN A 116 -9.37 13.84 3.46
N LYS A 117 -8.86 14.15 4.65
CA LYS A 117 -7.42 14.11 4.90
C LYS A 117 -6.87 12.73 4.60
N ILE A 118 -5.68 12.68 4.06
CA ILE A 118 -4.98 11.43 3.80
C ILE A 118 -3.66 11.45 4.55
N TYR A 119 -3.49 10.50 5.46
CA TYR A 119 -2.26 10.27 6.20
C TYR A 119 -1.45 9.17 5.54
N SER A 120 -0.15 9.17 5.74
CA SER A 120 0.73 8.09 5.28
C SER A 120 1.91 7.97 6.22
N HIS A 121 2.32 6.75 6.55
CA HIS A 121 3.52 6.45 7.30
C HIS A 121 4.61 6.02 6.33
N VAL A 122 5.74 6.71 6.35
CA VAL A 122 6.84 6.44 5.43
C VAL A 122 8.14 6.30 6.22
N SER A 123 8.89 5.23 5.95
CA SER A 123 10.22 5.05 6.54
C SER A 123 11.11 6.24 6.20
N LYS A 124 11.84 6.73 7.21
CA LYS A 124 12.83 7.83 7.05
C LYS A 124 13.91 7.49 6.02
N GLN A 125 14.14 6.20 5.76
CA GLN A 125 15.13 5.73 4.78
C GLN A 125 14.54 5.52 3.39
N ASN A 126 13.21 5.50 3.24
CA ASN A 126 12.55 5.32 1.95
C ASN A 126 12.44 6.66 1.20
N ARG A 127 13.55 7.10 0.64
CA ARG A 127 13.65 8.39 -0.07
C ARG A 127 12.71 8.49 -1.26
N ALA A 128 12.53 7.40 -2.00
CA ALA A 128 11.64 7.37 -3.18
C ALA A 128 10.19 7.62 -2.78
N SER A 129 9.73 6.97 -1.71
CA SER A 129 8.37 7.17 -1.19
C SER A 129 8.18 8.58 -0.61
N LEU A 130 9.15 9.07 0.18
CA LEU A 130 9.09 10.45 0.70
C LEU A 130 8.98 11.46 -0.43
N LYS A 131 9.75 11.28 -1.50
CA LYS A 131 9.75 12.19 -2.65
C LYS A 131 8.42 12.18 -3.40
N VAL A 132 7.83 11.02 -3.66
CA VAL A 132 6.54 10.95 -4.36
C VAL A 132 5.41 11.52 -3.52
N HIS A 133 5.41 11.29 -2.21
CA HIS A 133 4.44 11.90 -1.30
C HIS A 133 4.58 13.43 -1.30
N GLN A 134 5.81 13.95 -1.21
CA GLN A 134 6.06 15.38 -1.26
C GLN A 134 5.56 16.02 -2.56
N LYS A 135 5.81 15.38 -3.70
CA LYS A 135 5.29 15.82 -5.00
C LYS A 135 3.76 15.88 -5.03
N CYS A 136 3.10 14.99 -4.30
CA CYS A 136 1.64 14.94 -4.20
C CYS A 136 1.08 15.87 -3.11
N GLY A 137 1.90 16.74 -2.53
CA GLY A 137 1.46 17.75 -1.57
C GLY A 137 1.34 17.27 -0.12
N PHE A 138 1.87 16.09 0.21
CA PHE A 138 1.96 15.65 1.60
C PHE A 138 3.01 16.46 2.36
N GLN A 139 2.70 16.75 3.62
CA GLN A 139 3.62 17.42 4.54
C GLN A 139 3.81 16.58 5.80
N GLN A 140 5.01 16.61 6.36
CA GLN A 140 5.29 15.90 7.61
C GLN A 140 4.57 16.59 8.78
N VAL A 141 3.82 15.81 9.53
CA VAL A 141 3.09 16.28 10.71
C VAL A 141 3.61 15.68 12.02
N LEU A 142 4.24 14.50 11.97
CA LEU A 142 4.90 13.87 13.11
C LEU A 142 6.26 13.27 12.70
N ASP A 143 7.23 13.33 13.60
CA ASP A 143 8.55 12.72 13.40
C ASP A 143 8.58 11.22 13.78
N TYR A 144 7.43 10.61 13.89
CA TYR A 144 7.23 9.19 14.15
C TYR A 144 5.94 8.73 13.50
N ALA A 145 5.75 7.42 13.36
CA ALA A 145 4.50 6.83 12.91
C ALA A 145 3.74 6.28 14.13
N ARG A 146 2.44 6.57 14.19
CA ARG A 146 1.52 5.94 15.13
C ARG A 146 0.50 5.17 14.29
N TYR A 147 0.51 3.85 14.42
CA TYR A 147 -0.34 2.95 13.63
C TYR A 147 -1.76 2.86 14.20
N ILE A 148 -2.63 2.18 13.49
CA ILE A 148 -4.04 2.00 13.87
C ILE A 148 -4.18 1.33 15.24
N ASP A 149 -3.26 0.43 15.60
CA ASP A 149 -3.23 -0.27 16.90
C ASP A 149 -2.54 0.54 18.02
N ASP A 150 -2.28 1.83 17.79
CA ASP A 150 -1.57 2.75 18.69
C ASP A 150 -0.08 2.43 18.90
N SER A 151 0.49 1.44 18.22
CA SER A 151 1.93 1.20 18.24
C SER A 151 2.68 2.35 17.54
N VAL A 152 3.90 2.61 17.99
CA VAL A 152 4.73 3.72 17.52
C VAL A 152 6.01 3.20 16.89
N ALA A 153 6.38 3.74 15.73
CA ALA A 153 7.66 3.49 15.08
C ALA A 153 8.40 4.81 14.87
N ARG A 154 9.61 4.89 15.43
CA ARG A 154 10.44 6.11 15.35
C ARG A 154 11.33 6.17 14.09
N ASN A 155 11.40 5.08 13.35
CA ASN A 155 12.11 5.00 12.07
C ASN A 155 11.26 5.43 10.87
N ALA A 156 10.03 5.86 11.11
CA ALA A 156 9.11 6.37 10.11
C ALA A 156 8.55 7.73 10.52
N VAL A 157 8.06 8.48 9.56
CA VAL A 157 7.36 9.76 9.77
C VAL A 157 5.89 9.61 9.43
N THR A 158 5.06 10.49 9.98
CA THR A 158 3.67 10.63 9.56
C THR A 158 3.55 11.84 8.64
N LEU A 159 3.04 11.59 7.44
CA LEU A 159 2.76 12.61 6.44
C LEU A 159 1.24 12.81 6.37
N CYS A 160 0.81 14.02 5.98
CA CYS A 160 -0.60 14.33 5.81
C CYS A 160 -0.81 15.21 4.57
N TYR A 161 -1.83 14.89 3.80
CA TYR A 161 -2.35 15.70 2.71
C TYR A 161 -3.67 16.33 3.17
N ARG A 162 -3.74 17.68 3.14
CA ARG A 162 -4.81 18.58 3.60
C ARG A 162 -4.80 18.91 5.09
#